data_522129bf5140d18c992c0a7c0da39124
#
_entry.id   522129bf5140d18c992c0a7c0da39124
#
_cell.length_a   1.000
_cell.length_b   1.000
_cell.length_c   1.000
_cell.angle_alpha   90.00
_cell.angle_beta   90.00
_cell.angle_gamma   90.00
#
_symmetry.space_group_name_H-M   'P 1'
#
loop_
_entity.id
_entity.type
_entity.pdbx_description
1 polymer ?
#
loop_
_entity_poly.entity_id
_entity_poly.type
_entity_poly.pdbx_seq_one_letter_code
_entity_poly.pdbx_strand_id
1 'polypeptide(L)'
;MNQNPDTTGQEMPAPKPAAKTDVLENAARWLSTVFSPLLSATYGILLAMWLIYLCYSPFRAKAIVVVMTFVATCVVPVIIIFVLSRVGVVKDPSLSTRSDRTVPYLLSALCYIGAGVYYRFVNAPEWLSMFVFGGGLALIILGIVNRYWKISAHAAGMGGLVAMLFFMMCSGNSVENMQWQFLASVLLAGMVCTSRVVLQRHTLWQ
;
A
#
# COMPACT_ATOMS: atom_id res chain seq x y z
N MET A 1 4.33 66.24 -28.96
CA MET A 1 5.23 65.08 -29.17
C MET A 1 4.99 64.14 -28.00
N ASN A 2 4.17 63.14 -28.26
CA ASN A 2 3.73 62.21 -27.21
C ASN A 2 4.08 60.82 -27.72
N GLN A 3 5.14 60.24 -27.16
CA GLN A 3 5.54 58.86 -27.45
C GLN A 3 5.07 58.00 -26.29
N ASN A 4 4.16 57.13 -26.57
CA ASN A 4 3.70 56.08 -25.70
C ASN A 4 4.50 54.79 -26.02
N PRO A 5 5.25 54.21 -25.10
CA PRO A 5 5.86 52.90 -25.25
C PRO A 5 5.27 51.92 -24.25
N ASP A 6 4.09 51.37 -24.49
CA ASP A 6 3.60 50.23 -23.76
C ASP A 6 3.17 49.13 -24.75
N THR A 7 4.17 48.37 -25.17
CA THR A 7 4.00 47.04 -25.70
C THR A 7 4.68 46.07 -24.72
N THR A 8 4.02 45.87 -23.57
CA THR A 8 4.28 44.70 -22.74
C THR A 8 3.85 43.45 -23.50
N GLY A 9 4.85 42.78 -24.10
CA GLY A 9 4.67 41.45 -24.65
C GLY A 9 4.18 40.53 -23.57
N GLN A 10 2.88 40.19 -23.61
CA GLN A 10 2.34 39.08 -22.87
C GLN A 10 2.96 37.82 -23.50
N GLU A 11 3.97 37.26 -22.82
CA GLU A 11 4.41 35.89 -23.08
C GLU A 11 3.21 34.97 -22.83
N MET A 12 2.65 34.46 -23.90
CA MET A 12 1.67 33.39 -23.79
C MET A 12 2.31 32.19 -23.07
N PRO A 13 1.67 31.66 -22.01
CA PRO A 13 2.19 30.48 -21.35
C PRO A 13 2.27 29.36 -22.37
N ALA A 14 3.45 28.71 -22.42
CA ALA A 14 3.70 27.58 -23.31
C ALA A 14 2.58 26.54 -23.19
N PRO A 15 2.04 26.01 -24.30
CA PRO A 15 0.94 25.05 -24.26
C PRO A 15 1.38 23.81 -23.50
N LYS A 16 0.64 23.45 -22.44
CA LYS A 16 0.80 22.18 -21.73
C LYS A 16 0.71 21.05 -22.75
N PRO A 17 1.59 20.04 -22.70
CA PRO A 17 1.48 18.83 -23.53
C PRO A 17 0.29 18.01 -23.04
N ALA A 18 -0.88 18.22 -23.65
CA ALA A 18 -2.18 18.07 -22.97
C ALA A 18 -2.84 16.69 -23.04
N ALA A 19 -2.40 15.70 -23.80
CA ALA A 19 -3.19 14.45 -23.90
C ALA A 19 -2.48 13.18 -23.37
N LYS A 20 -1.19 13.04 -23.57
CA LYS A 20 -0.44 11.84 -23.13
C LYS A 20 -0.13 11.84 -21.64
N THR A 21 0.08 13.03 -21.05
CA THR A 21 0.32 13.21 -19.61
C THR A 21 -0.91 12.86 -18.79
N ASP A 22 -2.10 13.22 -19.24
CA ASP A 22 -3.36 12.98 -18.52
C ASP A 22 -3.70 11.48 -18.44
N VAL A 23 -3.46 10.73 -19.54
CA VAL A 23 -3.70 9.28 -19.57
C VAL A 23 -2.74 8.56 -18.62
N LEU A 24 -1.45 8.92 -18.63
CA LEU A 24 -0.44 8.33 -17.76
C LEU A 24 -0.72 8.64 -16.27
N GLU A 25 -1.08 9.88 -15.95
CA GLU A 25 -1.47 10.24 -14.60
C GLU A 25 -2.71 9.50 -14.11
N ASN A 26 -3.73 9.38 -14.95
CA ASN A 26 -4.94 8.65 -14.61
C ASN A 26 -4.64 7.16 -14.37
N ALA A 27 -3.86 6.52 -15.24
CA ALA A 27 -3.41 5.15 -15.05
C ALA A 27 -2.61 4.98 -13.75
N ALA A 28 -1.69 5.91 -13.46
CA ALA A 28 -0.91 5.90 -12.22
C ALA A 28 -1.79 6.09 -10.98
N ARG A 29 -2.81 6.94 -11.02
CA ARG A 29 -3.79 7.12 -9.94
C ARG A 29 -4.58 5.83 -9.70
N TRP A 30 -5.13 5.23 -10.75
CA TRP A 30 -5.85 3.96 -10.66
C TRP A 30 -4.98 2.87 -10.05
N LEU A 31 -3.77 2.67 -10.56
CA LEU A 31 -2.84 1.67 -10.05
C LEU A 31 -2.51 1.91 -8.58
N SER A 32 -2.21 3.15 -8.20
CA SER A 32 -1.91 3.53 -6.81
C SER A 32 -3.11 3.38 -5.86
N THR A 33 -4.34 3.51 -6.36
CA THR A 33 -5.56 3.34 -5.56
C THR A 33 -5.89 1.87 -5.37
N VAL A 34 -5.88 1.09 -6.45
CA VAL A 34 -6.15 -0.35 -6.41
C VAL A 34 -5.10 -1.07 -5.54
N PHE A 35 -3.81 -0.76 -5.71
CA PHE A 35 -2.73 -1.34 -4.92
C PHE A 35 -2.36 -0.45 -3.72
N SER A 36 -3.39 0.00 -3.00
CA SER A 36 -3.19 0.71 -1.74
C SER A 36 -2.44 -0.15 -0.71
N PRO A 37 -1.53 0.44 0.09
CA PRO A 37 -0.82 -0.30 1.14
C PRO A 37 -1.74 -0.96 2.16
N LEU A 38 -2.94 -0.42 2.37
CA LEU A 38 -3.94 -0.99 3.26
C LEU A 38 -4.53 -2.31 2.73
N LEU A 39 -4.51 -2.52 1.42
CA LEU A 39 -5.01 -3.73 0.76
C LEU A 39 -3.93 -4.79 0.54
N SER A 40 -2.65 -4.44 0.66
CA SER A 40 -1.54 -5.35 0.33
C SER A 40 -1.58 -6.65 1.14
N ALA A 41 -1.87 -6.57 2.45
CA ALA A 41 -2.02 -7.75 3.30
C ALA A 41 -3.21 -8.61 2.87
N THR A 42 -4.34 -8.00 2.54
CA THR A 42 -5.53 -8.72 2.06
C THR A 42 -5.24 -9.44 0.74
N TYR A 43 -4.55 -8.79 -0.20
CA TYR A 43 -4.13 -9.43 -1.46
C TYR A 43 -3.19 -10.61 -1.21
N GLY A 44 -2.23 -10.46 -0.31
CA GLY A 44 -1.33 -11.53 0.07
C GLY A 44 -2.10 -12.75 0.61
N ILE A 45 -3.00 -12.54 1.57
CA ILE A 45 -3.80 -13.62 2.13
C ILE A 45 -4.75 -14.22 1.09
N LEU A 46 -5.37 -13.39 0.25
CA LEU A 46 -6.22 -13.87 -0.83
C LEU A 46 -5.46 -14.81 -1.77
N LEU A 47 -4.26 -14.41 -2.22
CA LEU A 47 -3.41 -15.25 -3.06
C LEU A 47 -2.99 -16.52 -2.34
N ALA A 48 -2.62 -16.45 -1.07
CA ALA A 48 -2.27 -17.63 -0.28
C ALA A 48 -3.41 -18.65 -0.19
N MET A 49 -4.65 -18.19 -0.04
CA MET A 49 -5.81 -19.09 0.03
C MET A 49 -6.06 -19.88 -1.28
N TRP A 50 -5.46 -19.47 -2.39
CA TRP A 50 -5.59 -20.14 -3.69
C TRP A 50 -4.32 -20.82 -4.17
N LEU A 51 -3.14 -20.39 -3.76
CA LEU A 51 -1.86 -20.83 -4.32
C LEU A 51 -1.14 -21.88 -3.48
N ILE A 52 -1.53 -22.05 -2.21
CA ILE A 52 -0.93 -23.04 -1.30
C ILE A 52 -1.94 -24.10 -0.88
N TYR A 53 -1.52 -25.06 -0.05
CA TYR A 53 -2.36 -26.14 0.45
C TYR A 53 -3.72 -25.69 1.05
N LEU A 54 -3.84 -24.43 1.44
CA LEU A 54 -5.11 -23.86 1.92
C LEU A 54 -6.18 -23.75 0.82
N CYS A 55 -5.82 -23.93 -0.46
CA CYS A 55 -6.82 -24.01 -1.54
C CYS A 55 -7.83 -25.15 -1.32
N TYR A 56 -7.46 -26.21 -0.58
CA TYR A 56 -8.34 -27.31 -0.21
C TYR A 56 -9.22 -27.03 1.02
N SER A 57 -8.99 -25.91 1.72
CA SER A 57 -9.81 -25.54 2.88
C SER A 57 -11.24 -25.17 2.47
N PRO A 58 -12.25 -25.40 3.36
CA PRO A 58 -13.63 -25.02 3.09
C PRO A 58 -13.76 -23.52 2.76
N PHE A 59 -14.62 -23.18 1.80
CA PHE A 59 -14.84 -21.80 1.37
C PHE A 59 -15.15 -20.84 2.54
N ARG A 60 -15.95 -21.31 3.52
CA ARG A 60 -16.27 -20.51 4.72
C ARG A 60 -15.02 -20.12 5.50
N ALA A 61 -14.09 -21.05 5.72
CA ALA A 61 -12.85 -20.78 6.44
C ALA A 61 -11.99 -19.76 5.68
N LYS A 62 -11.84 -19.93 4.36
CA LYS A 62 -11.14 -18.96 3.50
C LYS A 62 -11.76 -17.58 3.57
N ALA A 63 -13.09 -17.51 3.42
CA ALA A 63 -13.83 -16.24 3.47
C ALA A 63 -13.65 -15.52 4.82
N ILE A 64 -13.74 -16.24 5.95
CA ILE A 64 -13.52 -15.66 7.28
C ILE A 64 -12.12 -15.06 7.39
N VAL A 65 -11.07 -15.79 7.00
CA VAL A 65 -9.69 -15.30 7.08
C VAL A 65 -9.49 -14.06 6.22
N VAL A 66 -9.96 -14.07 4.96
CA VAL A 66 -9.83 -12.92 4.05
C VAL A 66 -10.60 -11.70 4.59
N VAL A 67 -11.85 -11.89 5.03
CA VAL A 67 -12.69 -10.81 5.57
C VAL A 67 -12.09 -10.25 6.86
N MET A 68 -11.64 -11.10 7.78
CA MET A 68 -11.00 -10.64 9.03
C MET A 68 -9.72 -9.88 8.75
N THR A 69 -8.88 -10.35 7.81
CA THR A 69 -7.70 -9.61 7.38
C THR A 69 -8.10 -8.26 6.80
N PHE A 70 -9.04 -8.21 5.86
CA PHE A 70 -9.51 -6.97 5.25
C PHE A 70 -10.04 -5.98 6.29
N VAL A 71 -10.86 -6.44 7.22
CA VAL A 71 -11.40 -5.57 8.28
C VAL A 71 -10.26 -5.02 9.13
N ALA A 72 -9.36 -5.88 9.63
CA ALA A 72 -8.30 -5.47 10.54
C ALA A 72 -7.22 -4.60 9.86
N THR A 73 -6.89 -4.85 8.58
CA THR A 73 -5.76 -4.17 7.92
C THR A 73 -6.16 -3.05 6.98
N CYS A 74 -7.45 -2.96 6.62
CA CYS A 74 -7.97 -1.92 5.73
C CYS A 74 -9.10 -1.11 6.41
N VAL A 75 -10.21 -1.76 6.79
CA VAL A 75 -11.41 -1.04 7.27
C VAL A 75 -11.12 -0.29 8.57
N VAL A 76 -10.58 -0.98 9.57
CA VAL A 76 -10.28 -0.36 10.88
C VAL A 76 -9.26 0.77 10.74
N PRO A 77 -8.10 0.61 10.05
CA PRO A 77 -7.18 1.73 9.79
C PRO A 77 -7.82 2.92 9.05
N VAL A 78 -8.69 2.68 8.08
CA VAL A 78 -9.41 3.77 7.38
C VAL A 78 -10.32 4.53 8.36
N ILE A 79 -11.07 3.82 9.22
CA ILE A 79 -11.89 4.43 10.26
C ILE A 79 -11.02 5.24 11.23
N ILE A 80 -9.88 4.71 11.65
CA ILE A 80 -8.92 5.41 12.52
C ILE A 80 -8.45 6.71 11.86
N ILE A 81 -8.03 6.68 10.60
CA ILE A 81 -7.58 7.87 9.86
C ILE A 81 -8.73 8.90 9.78
N PHE A 82 -9.94 8.45 9.49
CA PHE A 82 -11.11 9.31 9.43
C PHE A 82 -11.40 9.98 10.78
N VAL A 83 -11.39 9.22 11.88
CA VAL A 83 -11.60 9.76 13.24
C VAL A 83 -10.50 10.76 13.60
N LEU A 84 -9.21 10.41 13.36
CA LEU A 84 -8.08 11.31 13.61
C LEU A 84 -8.18 12.61 12.82
N SER A 85 -8.71 12.56 11.61
CA SER A 85 -8.97 13.74 10.79
C SER A 85 -10.10 14.60 11.37
N ARG A 86 -11.17 13.99 11.91
CA ARG A 86 -12.27 14.71 12.54
C ARG A 86 -11.88 15.38 13.85
N VAL A 87 -10.99 14.77 14.61
CA VAL A 87 -10.46 15.33 15.88
C VAL A 87 -9.33 16.35 15.63
N GLY A 88 -8.88 16.54 14.37
CA GLY A 88 -7.84 17.51 14.01
C GLY A 88 -6.40 17.05 14.27
N VAL A 89 -6.18 15.78 14.64
CA VAL A 89 -4.84 15.20 14.80
C VAL A 89 -4.17 15.00 13.43
N VAL A 90 -4.95 14.61 12.42
CA VAL A 90 -4.53 14.49 11.02
C VAL A 90 -5.19 15.63 10.25
N LYS A 91 -4.38 16.51 9.69
CA LYS A 91 -4.86 17.68 8.94
C LYS A 91 -5.33 17.31 7.53
N ASP A 92 -4.65 16.36 6.90
CA ASP A 92 -4.96 15.89 5.55
C ASP A 92 -5.22 14.38 5.55
N PRO A 93 -6.49 13.93 5.34
CA PRO A 93 -6.84 12.51 5.27
C PRO A 93 -6.09 11.74 4.17
N SER A 94 -5.57 12.44 3.14
CA SER A 94 -4.77 11.82 2.09
C SER A 94 -3.35 11.46 2.57
N LEU A 95 -3.00 11.86 3.80
CA LEU A 95 -1.69 11.64 4.42
C LEU A 95 -0.54 12.12 3.51
N SER A 96 -0.72 13.24 2.82
CA SER A 96 0.27 13.78 1.89
C SER A 96 1.47 14.36 2.64
N THR A 97 1.24 14.95 3.82
CA THR A 97 2.28 15.49 4.68
C THR A 97 2.92 14.40 5.55
N ARG A 98 4.22 14.56 5.82
CA ARG A 98 4.99 13.59 6.60
C ARG A 98 4.51 13.51 8.05
N SER A 99 4.18 14.68 8.66
CA SER A 99 3.73 14.76 10.06
C SER A 99 2.47 13.94 10.32
N ASP A 100 1.54 13.93 9.35
CA ASP A 100 0.22 13.34 9.51
C ASP A 100 0.22 11.79 9.43
N ARG A 101 1.36 11.17 9.04
CA ARG A 101 1.48 9.72 8.83
C ARG A 101 1.86 8.92 10.06
N THR A 102 2.59 9.51 10.99
CA THR A 102 3.22 8.78 12.11
C THR A 102 2.17 8.13 13.01
N VAL A 103 1.17 8.90 13.44
CA VAL A 103 0.10 8.38 14.31
C VAL A 103 -0.74 7.30 13.61
N PRO A 104 -1.24 7.52 12.36
CA PRO A 104 -1.91 6.47 11.60
C PRO A 104 -1.09 5.18 11.44
N TYR A 105 0.22 5.26 11.16
CA TYR A 105 1.07 4.07 11.04
C TYR A 105 1.13 3.28 12.34
N LEU A 106 1.33 3.93 13.47
CA LEU A 106 1.41 3.26 14.78
C LEU A 106 0.07 2.63 15.19
N LEU A 107 -1.03 3.32 14.98
CA LEU A 107 -2.36 2.77 15.27
C LEU A 107 -2.72 1.63 14.32
N SER A 108 -2.37 1.74 13.05
CA SER A 108 -2.53 0.63 12.08
C SER A 108 -1.66 -0.56 12.47
N ALA A 109 -0.44 -0.34 12.98
CA ALA A 109 0.41 -1.42 13.47
C ALA A 109 -0.25 -2.20 14.61
N LEU A 110 -0.94 -1.52 15.54
CA LEU A 110 -1.70 -2.18 16.60
C LEU A 110 -2.83 -3.05 16.04
N CYS A 111 -3.51 -2.61 14.97
CA CYS A 111 -4.53 -3.42 14.29
C CYS A 111 -3.94 -4.69 13.68
N TYR A 112 -2.77 -4.59 13.06
CA TYR A 112 -2.04 -5.75 12.51
C TYR A 112 -1.59 -6.71 13.61
N ILE A 113 -1.04 -6.19 14.71
CA ILE A 113 -0.65 -7.00 15.87
C ILE A 113 -1.87 -7.70 16.47
N GLY A 114 -2.98 -6.99 16.66
CA GLY A 114 -4.24 -7.56 17.13
C GLY A 114 -4.76 -8.69 16.24
N ALA A 115 -4.70 -8.52 14.91
CA ALA A 115 -5.05 -9.56 13.95
C ALA A 115 -4.11 -10.77 14.05
N GLY A 116 -2.79 -10.55 14.20
CA GLY A 116 -1.82 -11.61 14.39
C GLY A 116 -2.06 -12.42 15.68
N VAL A 117 -2.39 -11.75 16.79
CA VAL A 117 -2.78 -12.39 18.06
C VAL A 117 -4.07 -13.19 17.88
N TYR A 118 -5.07 -12.64 17.21
CA TYR A 118 -6.31 -13.36 16.89
C TYR A 118 -6.03 -14.66 16.11
N TYR A 119 -5.17 -14.61 15.07
CA TYR A 119 -4.82 -15.80 14.30
C TYR A 119 -4.10 -16.87 15.13
N ARG A 120 -3.26 -16.47 16.10
CA ARG A 120 -2.66 -17.41 17.07
C ARG A 120 -3.72 -18.03 17.97
N PHE A 121 -4.67 -17.23 18.44
CA PHE A 121 -5.75 -17.71 19.32
C PHE A 121 -6.66 -18.74 18.64
N VAL A 122 -6.99 -18.55 17.35
CA VAL A 122 -7.83 -19.49 16.59
C VAL A 122 -7.03 -20.64 15.97
N ASN A 123 -5.77 -20.84 16.35
CA ASN A 123 -4.87 -21.86 15.82
C ASN A 123 -4.77 -21.84 14.28
N ALA A 124 -4.78 -20.66 13.67
CA ALA A 124 -4.52 -20.51 12.26
C ALA A 124 -3.06 -20.91 11.93
N PRO A 125 -2.74 -21.26 10.67
CA PRO A 125 -1.38 -21.59 10.27
C PRO A 125 -0.37 -20.53 10.73
N GLU A 126 0.75 -20.95 11.29
CA GLU A 126 1.73 -20.06 11.93
C GLU A 126 2.23 -18.96 10.99
N TRP A 127 2.51 -19.29 9.71
CA TRP A 127 2.97 -18.34 8.71
C TRP A 127 1.97 -17.17 8.51
N LEU A 128 0.65 -17.42 8.68
CA LEU A 128 -0.39 -16.41 8.54
C LEU A 128 -0.28 -15.35 9.64
N SER A 129 -0.15 -15.78 10.90
CA SER A 129 0.07 -14.83 12.02
C SER A 129 1.41 -14.10 11.88
N MET A 130 2.48 -14.81 11.46
CA MET A 130 3.81 -14.20 11.25
C MET A 130 3.81 -13.17 10.12
N PHE A 131 3.09 -13.43 9.03
CA PHE A 131 2.92 -12.45 7.94
C PHE A 131 2.26 -11.15 8.43
N VAL A 132 1.19 -11.28 9.22
CA VAL A 132 0.47 -10.11 9.74
C VAL A 132 1.31 -9.38 10.79
N PHE A 133 2.02 -10.09 11.69
CA PHE A 133 2.97 -9.48 12.62
C PHE A 133 4.11 -8.75 11.88
N GLY A 134 4.62 -9.34 10.80
CA GLY A 134 5.61 -8.70 9.92
C GLY A 134 5.09 -7.39 9.32
N GLY A 135 3.83 -7.36 8.90
CA GLY A 135 3.15 -6.13 8.45
C GLY A 135 3.06 -5.07 9.55
N GLY A 136 2.70 -5.48 10.78
CA GLY A 136 2.68 -4.59 11.95
C GLY A 136 4.08 -4.03 12.28
N LEU A 137 5.10 -4.87 12.26
CA LEU A 137 6.49 -4.45 12.46
C LEU A 137 6.95 -3.48 11.36
N ALA A 138 6.61 -3.76 10.10
CA ALA A 138 6.89 -2.86 8.98
C ALA A 138 6.24 -1.48 9.18
N LEU A 139 5.00 -1.41 9.65
CA LEU A 139 4.31 -0.15 9.97
C LEU A 139 4.99 0.62 11.12
N ILE A 140 5.50 -0.06 12.14
CA ILE A 140 6.28 0.57 13.22
C ILE A 140 7.56 1.17 12.64
N ILE A 141 8.31 0.39 11.85
CA ILE A 141 9.54 0.86 11.19
C ILE A 141 9.23 2.05 10.27
N LEU A 142 8.15 1.97 9.47
CA LEU A 142 7.70 3.09 8.64
C LEU A 142 7.39 4.33 9.47
N GLY A 143 6.73 4.19 10.63
CA GLY A 143 6.43 5.29 11.54
C GLY A 143 7.69 5.93 12.11
N ILE A 144 8.69 5.14 12.49
CA ILE A 144 9.98 5.62 13.01
C ILE A 144 10.78 6.31 11.90
N VAL A 145 10.97 5.65 10.76
CA VAL A 145 11.74 6.20 9.62
C VAL A 145 11.08 7.45 9.07
N ASN A 146 9.74 7.48 9.00
CA ASN A 146 8.99 8.64 8.53
C ASN A 146 9.26 9.91 9.36
N ARG A 147 9.76 9.77 10.59
CA ARG A 147 10.16 10.92 11.41
C ARG A 147 11.38 11.66 10.81
N TYR A 148 12.27 10.94 10.16
CA TYR A 148 13.52 11.47 9.58
C TYR A 148 13.45 11.59 8.06
N TRP A 149 12.85 10.63 7.38
CA TRP A 149 12.82 10.51 5.93
C TRP A 149 11.42 10.14 5.43
N LYS A 150 10.96 10.85 4.38
CA LYS A 150 9.65 10.54 3.76
C LYS A 150 9.74 9.21 3.01
N ILE A 151 9.10 8.17 3.52
CA ILE A 151 9.13 6.82 2.97
C ILE A 151 7.79 6.46 2.30
N SER A 152 7.82 5.58 1.29
CA SER A 152 6.63 5.14 0.56
C SER A 152 5.99 3.93 1.20
N ALA A 153 4.80 4.10 1.78
CA ALA A 153 3.99 2.98 2.27
C ALA A 153 3.55 2.02 1.15
N HIS A 154 3.36 2.52 -0.08
CA HIS A 154 3.04 1.68 -1.23
C HIS A 154 4.20 0.74 -1.58
N ALA A 155 5.43 1.25 -1.59
CA ALA A 155 6.62 0.42 -1.82
C ALA A 155 6.76 -0.65 -0.74
N ALA A 156 6.56 -0.29 0.53
CA ALA A 156 6.62 -1.23 1.65
C ALA A 156 5.52 -2.30 1.56
N GLY A 157 4.27 -1.92 1.25
CA GLY A 157 3.16 -2.87 1.09
C GLY A 157 3.38 -3.85 -0.06
N MET A 158 3.83 -3.34 -1.22
CA MET A 158 4.16 -4.20 -2.37
C MET A 158 5.38 -5.07 -2.11
N GLY A 159 6.40 -4.55 -1.42
CA GLY A 159 7.55 -5.34 -0.98
C GLY A 159 7.15 -6.49 -0.06
N GLY A 160 6.22 -6.26 0.88
CA GLY A 160 5.65 -7.30 1.74
C GLY A 160 4.91 -8.38 0.95
N LEU A 161 4.15 -8.00 -0.08
CA LEU A 161 3.46 -8.95 -0.97
C LEU A 161 4.47 -9.81 -1.76
N VAL A 162 5.50 -9.19 -2.34
CA VAL A 162 6.57 -9.89 -3.07
C VAL A 162 7.31 -10.86 -2.14
N ALA A 163 7.68 -10.41 -0.93
CA ALA A 163 8.37 -11.23 0.06
C ALA A 163 7.52 -12.44 0.50
N MET A 164 6.22 -12.25 0.67
CA MET A 164 5.30 -13.35 1.00
C MET A 164 5.23 -14.40 -0.12
N LEU A 165 5.10 -13.97 -1.38
CA LEU A 165 5.07 -14.91 -2.51
C LEU A 165 6.41 -15.63 -2.67
N PHE A 166 7.52 -14.93 -2.46
CA PHE A 166 8.86 -15.54 -2.42
C PHE A 166 8.97 -16.61 -1.34
N PHE A 167 8.53 -16.28 -0.11
CA PHE A 167 8.51 -17.24 0.99
C PHE A 167 7.67 -18.47 0.66
N MET A 168 6.48 -18.29 0.09
CA MET A 168 5.61 -19.41 -0.32
C MET A 168 6.25 -20.26 -1.41
N MET A 169 6.91 -19.65 -2.38
CA MET A 169 7.63 -20.36 -3.44
C MET A 169 8.77 -21.22 -2.88
N CYS A 170 9.50 -20.71 -1.86
CA CYS A 170 10.65 -21.41 -1.25
C CYS A 170 10.23 -22.45 -0.20
N SER A 171 9.06 -22.31 0.42
CA SER A 171 8.63 -23.17 1.53
C SER A 171 8.15 -24.55 1.12
N GLY A 172 8.01 -24.84 -0.18
CA GLY A 172 7.49 -26.11 -0.69
C GLY A 172 6.00 -26.38 -0.41
N ASN A 173 5.29 -25.40 0.16
CA ASN A 173 3.87 -25.51 0.51
C ASN A 173 2.92 -25.12 -0.64
N SER A 174 3.47 -24.71 -1.78
CA SER A 174 2.71 -24.36 -2.97
C SER A 174 2.18 -25.60 -3.68
N VAL A 175 0.94 -25.52 -4.18
CA VAL A 175 0.29 -26.59 -4.95
C VAL A 175 0.85 -26.65 -6.37
N GLU A 176 1.27 -25.51 -6.90
CA GLU A 176 1.80 -25.35 -8.24
C GLU A 176 3.12 -24.55 -8.22
N ASN A 177 3.77 -24.53 -9.38
CA ASN A 177 4.97 -23.70 -9.58
C ASN A 177 4.59 -22.21 -9.55
N MET A 178 5.03 -21.51 -8.51
CA MET A 178 4.68 -20.10 -8.25
C MET A 178 5.62 -19.08 -8.93
N GLN A 179 6.52 -19.52 -9.82
CA GLN A 179 7.50 -18.63 -10.45
C GLN A 179 6.84 -17.48 -11.23
N TRP A 180 5.75 -17.76 -11.95
CA TRP A 180 5.03 -16.74 -12.72
C TRP A 180 4.29 -15.75 -11.83
N GLN A 181 3.67 -16.20 -10.75
CA GLN A 181 2.99 -15.34 -9.78
C GLN A 181 4.00 -14.44 -9.04
N PHE A 182 5.15 -15.01 -8.68
CA PHE A 182 6.25 -14.23 -8.09
C PHE A 182 6.76 -13.17 -9.07
N LEU A 183 7.10 -13.54 -10.32
CA LEU A 183 7.55 -12.60 -11.34
C LEU A 183 6.52 -11.50 -11.61
N ALA A 184 5.24 -11.87 -11.74
CA ALA A 184 4.16 -10.91 -11.91
C ALA A 184 4.06 -9.93 -10.72
N SER A 185 4.24 -10.40 -9.49
CA SER A 185 4.22 -9.55 -8.31
C SER A 185 5.39 -8.55 -8.27
N VAL A 186 6.59 -8.97 -8.71
CA VAL A 186 7.76 -8.07 -8.84
C VAL A 186 7.51 -6.99 -9.88
N LEU A 187 6.99 -7.35 -11.06
CA LEU A 187 6.64 -6.39 -12.10
C LEU A 187 5.56 -5.42 -11.63
N LEU A 188 4.54 -5.92 -10.95
CA LEU A 188 3.47 -5.11 -10.38
C LEU A 188 3.99 -4.14 -9.32
N ALA A 189 4.88 -4.60 -8.43
CA ALA A 189 5.53 -3.75 -7.44
C ALA A 189 6.32 -2.62 -8.12
N GLY A 190 7.06 -2.92 -9.19
CA GLY A 190 7.75 -1.92 -10.00
C GLY A 190 6.79 -0.90 -10.61
N MET A 191 5.68 -1.35 -11.19
CA MET A 191 4.65 -0.45 -11.75
C MET A 191 4.02 0.45 -10.68
N VAL A 192 3.70 -0.09 -9.49
CA VAL A 192 3.16 0.70 -8.38
C VAL A 192 4.18 1.73 -7.90
N CYS A 193 5.46 1.35 -7.71
CA CYS A 193 6.51 2.29 -7.33
C CYS A 193 6.69 3.39 -8.37
N THR A 194 6.71 3.05 -9.67
CA THR A 194 6.77 4.02 -10.77
C THR A 194 5.58 4.97 -10.75
N SER A 195 4.37 4.46 -10.48
CA SER A 195 3.17 5.31 -10.37
C SER A 195 3.32 6.39 -9.29
N ARG A 196 4.02 6.09 -8.18
CA ARG A 196 4.26 7.07 -7.10
C ARG A 196 5.23 8.18 -7.52
N VAL A 197 6.19 7.84 -8.38
CA VAL A 197 7.13 8.82 -8.97
C VAL A 197 6.41 9.69 -10.01
N VAL A 198 5.63 9.07 -10.91
CA VAL A 198 4.82 9.79 -11.91
C VAL A 198 3.86 10.79 -11.26
N LEU A 199 3.21 10.38 -10.17
CA LEU A 199 2.32 11.26 -9.40
C LEU A 199 3.06 12.28 -8.52
N GLN A 200 4.38 12.38 -8.63
CA GLN A 200 5.25 13.29 -7.84
C GLN A 200 5.02 13.20 -6.32
N ARG A 201 4.56 12.05 -5.84
CA ARG A 201 4.35 11.80 -4.41
C ARG A 201 5.62 11.39 -3.70
N HIS A 202 6.56 10.77 -4.43
CA HIS A 202 7.86 10.30 -3.96
C HIS A 202 8.92 10.49 -5.03
N THR A 203 10.19 10.54 -4.63
CA THR A 203 11.36 10.45 -5.50
C THR A 203 11.82 8.99 -5.58
N LEU A 204 12.75 8.69 -6.48
CA LEU A 204 13.34 7.34 -6.62
C LEU A 204 14.04 6.85 -5.34
N TRP A 205 14.45 7.77 -4.46
CA TRP A 205 15.14 7.47 -3.20
C TRP A 205 14.19 7.37 -1.99
N GLN A 206 12.89 7.51 -2.19
CA GLN A 206 11.83 7.47 -1.17
C GLN A 206 10.87 6.31 -1.40
#